data_6d3300f4b0cac9269dbbb0f7fd429561
#
_entry.id   6d3300f4b0cac9269dbbb0f7fd429561
#
_cell.length_a   1.000
_cell.length_b   1.000
_cell.length_c   1.000
_cell.angle_alpha   90.00
_cell.angle_beta   90.00
_cell.angle_gamma   90.00
#
_symmetry.space_group_name_H-M   'P 1'
#
loop_
_entity.id
_entity.type
_entity.pdbx_description
1 polymer ?
#
loop_
_entity_poly.entity_id
_entity_poly.type
_entity_poly.pdbx_seq_one_letter_code
_entity_poly.pdbx_strand_id
1 'polypeptide(L)'
;MIAFVFGLILFVSLTPSSLNAKPLDIRLKPKLQRIPAGCFQMRIIASHKQKHKLTSGQRICFRRYFEMGVHEVTIAEFKRFAAQTNYISDAEIDYLKPGCWSYDKNKQQWGWWRWANWRQPVQGKIDDRQPVSCVNYYDIQAYIAWLNAETGEHYRLPTEAEWEYAARAGRSNDYFWGNNPDLACRYSNIFDLNNASFFNTKGGISHHCDDGFVYAAPVKTFLPNPYQLYDMTGNVWEWTCSEFKPAYAGQEKRCVNQNDNPEFIAVRGGGWNAGPERSRLDYRNWQSPWVRLSTWGFRLVKAQKKTTRHRTPVSGK
;
A
#
# COMPACT_ATOMS: atom_id res chain seq x y z
N MET A 1 -41.54 58.48 -45.46
CA MET A 1 -41.29 58.29 -44.00
C MET A 1 -40.46 57.03 -43.80
N ILE A 2 -39.16 57.18 -43.56
CA ILE A 2 -38.24 56.06 -43.36
C ILE A 2 -37.97 56.01 -41.87
N ALA A 3 -38.38 54.92 -41.17
CA ALA A 3 -38.17 54.75 -39.78
C ALA A 3 -36.81 54.02 -39.57
N PHE A 4 -35.86 54.66 -38.90
CA PHE A 4 -34.62 54.07 -38.43
C PHE A 4 -34.87 53.32 -37.12
N VAL A 5 -34.62 52.02 -37.13
CA VAL A 5 -34.58 51.17 -35.87
C VAL A 5 -33.16 51.17 -35.36
N PHE A 6 -32.92 51.81 -34.23
CA PHE A 6 -31.68 51.71 -33.48
C PHE A 6 -31.64 50.37 -32.70
N GLY A 7 -30.77 49.44 -33.10
CA GLY A 7 -30.50 48.22 -32.36
C GLY A 7 -29.50 48.48 -31.20
N LEU A 8 -29.96 48.25 -29.98
CA LEU A 8 -29.14 48.34 -28.77
C LEU A 8 -28.29 47.07 -28.64
N ILE A 9 -26.98 47.14 -28.85
CA ILE A 9 -26.05 46.04 -28.64
C ILE A 9 -25.68 46.04 -27.15
N LEU A 10 -26.20 45.07 -26.39
CA LEU A 10 -25.76 44.80 -25.03
C LEU A 10 -24.39 44.07 -25.04
N PHE A 11 -23.33 44.74 -24.60
CA PHE A 11 -22.07 44.13 -24.29
C PHE A 11 -22.19 43.41 -22.95
N VAL A 12 -22.28 42.08 -22.99
CA VAL A 12 -22.11 41.23 -21.77
C VAL A 12 -20.63 41.12 -21.52
N SER A 13 -20.13 41.83 -20.51
CA SER A 13 -18.78 41.68 -20.01
C SER A 13 -18.68 40.36 -19.22
N LEU A 14 -18.08 39.35 -19.83
CA LEU A 14 -17.66 38.11 -19.13
C LEU A 14 -16.49 38.46 -18.22
N THR A 15 -16.76 38.67 -16.95
CA THR A 15 -15.70 38.69 -15.92
C THR A 15 -15.12 37.27 -15.80
N PRO A 16 -13.79 37.09 -15.84
CA PRO A 16 -13.21 35.79 -15.62
C PRO A 16 -13.49 35.38 -14.16
N SER A 17 -14.24 34.28 -14.00
CA SER A 17 -14.40 33.63 -12.69
C SER A 17 -13.02 33.26 -12.17
N SER A 18 -12.56 33.95 -11.14
CA SER A 18 -11.38 33.54 -10.41
C SER A 18 -11.66 32.15 -9.86
N LEU A 19 -10.98 31.13 -10.39
CA LEU A 19 -10.89 29.80 -9.81
C LEU A 19 -10.29 29.98 -8.40
N ASN A 20 -11.14 30.11 -7.40
CA ASN A 20 -10.73 30.03 -6.00
C ASN A 20 -10.13 28.63 -5.79
N ALA A 21 -8.82 28.52 -5.90
CA ALA A 21 -8.11 27.30 -5.51
C ALA A 21 -8.45 27.02 -4.04
N LYS A 22 -9.14 25.91 -3.81
CA LYS A 22 -9.45 25.43 -2.46
C LYS A 22 -8.15 25.39 -1.64
N PRO A 23 -8.09 25.95 -0.43
CA PRO A 23 -6.88 25.92 0.38
C PRO A 23 -6.42 24.46 0.58
N LEU A 24 -5.13 24.23 0.33
CA LEU A 24 -4.51 22.92 0.47
C LEU A 24 -4.64 22.45 1.94
N ASP A 25 -5.44 21.40 2.21
CA ASP A 25 -5.53 20.84 3.56
C ASP A 25 -4.27 20.03 3.90
N ILE A 26 -3.34 20.67 4.58
CA ILE A 26 -2.05 20.08 4.98
C ILE A 26 -2.22 18.82 5.84
N ARG A 27 -3.38 18.64 6.50
CA ARG A 27 -3.72 17.46 7.30
C ARG A 27 -3.98 16.21 6.44
N LEU A 28 -4.14 16.38 5.12
CA LEU A 28 -4.30 15.28 4.18
C LEU A 28 -2.96 14.64 3.79
N LYS A 29 -1.83 15.35 3.96
CA LYS A 29 -0.53 14.84 3.55
C LYS A 29 -0.09 13.69 4.46
N PRO A 30 0.20 12.51 3.91
CA PRO A 30 0.74 11.38 4.68
C PRO A 30 2.06 11.77 5.34
N LYS A 31 2.31 11.22 6.53
CA LYS A 31 3.63 11.35 7.15
C LYS A 31 4.63 10.48 6.39
N LEU A 32 5.65 11.10 5.81
CA LEU A 32 6.64 10.42 4.99
C LEU A 32 7.99 10.35 5.69
N GLN A 33 8.72 9.27 5.39
CA GLN A 33 10.11 9.07 5.76
C GLN A 33 10.97 9.10 4.50
N ARG A 34 12.08 9.84 4.56
CA ARG A 34 13.08 9.87 3.49
C ARG A 34 13.93 8.62 3.53
N ILE A 35 13.92 7.86 2.44
CA ILE A 35 14.70 6.63 2.24
C ILE A 35 15.95 7.00 1.44
N PRO A 36 17.16 6.78 1.96
CA PRO A 36 18.38 7.23 1.30
C PRO A 36 18.63 6.50 -0.01
N ALA A 37 19.43 7.12 -0.89
CA ALA A 37 20.00 6.44 -2.05
C ALA A 37 20.91 5.30 -1.60
N GLY A 38 21.04 4.24 -2.40
CA GLY A 38 21.88 3.09 -2.07
C GLY A 38 21.53 1.86 -2.88
N CYS A 39 22.23 0.78 -2.61
CA CYS A 39 22.03 -0.48 -3.31
C CYS A 39 21.75 -1.61 -2.32
N PHE A 40 21.02 -2.62 -2.77
CA PHE A 40 20.80 -3.86 -2.02
C PHE A 40 20.75 -5.06 -2.95
N GLN A 41 20.84 -6.24 -2.37
CA GLN A 41 20.68 -7.49 -3.07
C GLN A 41 19.24 -7.97 -2.90
N MET A 42 18.42 -7.85 -3.93
CA MET A 42 17.06 -8.37 -3.95
C MET A 42 17.14 -9.87 -4.20
N ARG A 43 16.64 -10.67 -3.24
CA ARG A 43 16.78 -12.13 -3.28
C ARG A 43 15.55 -12.79 -3.89
N ILE A 44 15.74 -13.90 -4.60
CA ILE A 44 14.66 -14.78 -5.03
C ILE A 44 14.72 -16.03 -4.15
N ILE A 45 13.64 -16.32 -3.42
CA ILE A 45 13.45 -17.64 -2.85
C ILE A 45 12.87 -18.50 -3.96
N ALA A 46 13.63 -19.51 -4.40
CA ALA A 46 13.10 -20.52 -5.28
C ALA A 46 11.95 -21.24 -4.58
N SER A 47 10.83 -21.39 -5.29
CA SER A 47 9.52 -21.91 -4.88
C SER A 47 9.48 -22.83 -3.65
N HIS A 48 8.32 -22.85 -2.96
CA HIS A 48 7.95 -23.65 -1.78
C HIS A 48 8.39 -25.14 -1.75
N LYS A 49 8.85 -25.70 -2.88
CA LYS A 49 9.32 -27.09 -2.97
C LYS A 49 10.84 -27.27 -2.83
N GLN A 50 11.63 -26.20 -2.95
CA GLN A 50 13.08 -26.25 -2.79
C GLN A 50 13.46 -25.47 -1.54
N LYS A 51 13.50 -26.18 -0.41
CA LYS A 51 13.94 -25.65 0.88
C LYS A 51 15.23 -24.83 0.70
N HIS A 52 15.11 -23.50 0.88
CA HIS A 52 16.20 -22.56 1.13
C HIS A 52 17.35 -22.43 0.10
N LYS A 53 17.19 -22.86 -1.15
CA LYS A 53 18.21 -22.55 -2.15
C LYS A 53 18.00 -21.11 -2.65
N LEU A 54 18.77 -20.18 -2.06
CA LEU A 54 18.91 -18.81 -2.56
C LEU A 54 19.39 -18.89 -4.01
N THR A 55 18.51 -18.62 -4.95
CA THR A 55 18.91 -18.34 -6.32
C THR A 55 19.54 -16.96 -6.38
N SER A 56 20.47 -16.76 -7.30
CA SER A 56 21.22 -15.51 -7.48
C SER A 56 20.30 -14.29 -7.41
N GLY A 57 20.44 -13.49 -6.37
CA GLY A 57 19.68 -12.26 -6.23
C GLY A 57 20.16 -11.19 -7.22
N GLN A 58 19.32 -10.24 -7.55
CA GLN A 58 19.63 -9.10 -8.40
C GLN A 58 20.08 -7.91 -7.56
N ARG A 59 21.24 -7.30 -7.90
CA ARG A 59 21.66 -6.03 -7.27
C ARG A 59 20.82 -4.89 -7.85
N ILE A 60 20.10 -4.20 -6.99
CA ILE A 60 19.27 -3.03 -7.32
C ILE A 60 19.84 -1.80 -6.61
N CYS A 61 19.93 -0.68 -7.36
CA CYS A 61 20.46 0.57 -6.86
C CYS A 61 19.49 1.71 -7.11
N PHE A 62 19.20 2.47 -6.05
CA PHE A 62 18.48 3.73 -6.11
C PHE A 62 19.50 4.87 -6.13
N ARG A 63 19.56 5.62 -7.23
CA ARG A 63 20.52 6.73 -7.40
C ARG A 63 20.11 7.99 -6.64
N ARG A 64 18.87 8.09 -6.22
CA ARG A 64 18.31 9.22 -5.46
C ARG A 64 17.48 8.67 -4.30
N TYR A 65 17.33 9.50 -3.26
CA TYR A 65 16.36 9.18 -2.22
C TYR A 65 14.94 9.18 -2.77
N PHE A 66 14.04 8.50 -2.09
CA PHE A 66 12.59 8.61 -2.26
C PHE A 66 11.93 8.77 -0.89
N GLU A 67 10.66 9.13 -0.87
CA GLU A 67 9.92 9.31 0.36
C GLU A 67 8.81 8.25 0.43
N MET A 68 8.72 7.55 1.57
CA MET A 68 7.76 6.47 1.80
C MET A 68 6.91 6.76 3.03
N GLY A 69 5.64 6.38 2.99
CA GLY A 69 4.73 6.46 4.13
C GLY A 69 5.32 5.76 5.36
N VAL A 70 5.33 6.47 6.48
CA VAL A 70 5.90 5.97 7.75
C VAL A 70 5.20 4.69 8.20
N HIS A 71 3.94 4.51 7.85
CA HIS A 71 3.06 3.38 8.14
C HIS A 71 2.11 3.13 6.96
N GLU A 72 1.31 2.08 7.02
CA GLU A 72 0.23 1.80 6.07
C GLU A 72 -0.83 2.90 6.13
N VAL A 73 -1.58 3.09 5.04
CA VAL A 73 -2.75 3.98 5.03
C VAL A 73 -3.81 3.43 5.99
N THR A 74 -4.31 4.29 6.86
CA THR A 74 -5.26 3.94 7.92
C THR A 74 -6.71 3.98 7.46
N ILE A 75 -7.59 3.33 8.23
CA ILE A 75 -9.04 3.44 8.05
C ILE A 75 -9.49 4.90 8.14
N ALA A 76 -8.93 5.70 9.07
CA ALA A 76 -9.25 7.13 9.19
C ALA A 76 -8.94 7.91 7.91
N GLU A 77 -7.79 7.63 7.27
CA GLU A 77 -7.38 8.30 6.03
C GLU A 77 -8.28 7.90 4.86
N PHE A 78 -8.58 6.60 4.72
CA PHE A 78 -9.47 6.10 3.66
C PHE A 78 -10.93 6.57 3.87
N LYS A 79 -11.41 6.61 5.10
CA LYS A 79 -12.73 7.13 5.49
C LYS A 79 -12.92 8.59 5.07
N ARG A 80 -11.86 9.40 5.19
CA ARG A 80 -11.88 10.80 4.73
C ARG A 80 -12.04 10.89 3.21
N PHE A 81 -11.30 10.08 2.46
CA PHE A 81 -11.46 9.95 1.01
C PHE A 81 -12.90 9.57 0.64
N ALA A 82 -13.40 8.48 1.23
CA ALA A 82 -14.74 7.99 0.93
C ALA A 82 -15.83 9.03 1.26
N ALA A 83 -15.67 9.77 2.37
CA ALA A 83 -16.61 10.82 2.77
C ALA A 83 -16.58 12.06 1.84
N GLN A 84 -15.39 12.46 1.35
CA GLN A 84 -15.26 13.63 0.48
C GLN A 84 -15.70 13.38 -0.97
N THR A 85 -15.63 12.12 -1.41
CA THR A 85 -15.92 11.75 -2.79
C THR A 85 -17.21 10.95 -2.95
N ASN A 86 -17.87 10.59 -1.86
CA ASN A 86 -18.97 9.60 -1.82
C ASN A 86 -18.54 8.26 -2.45
N TYR A 87 -17.27 7.89 -2.26
CA TYR A 87 -16.73 6.66 -2.81
C TYR A 87 -17.35 5.42 -2.16
N ILE A 88 -17.76 4.49 -3.00
CA ILE A 88 -18.26 3.18 -2.61
C ILE A 88 -17.27 2.15 -3.19
N SER A 89 -16.66 1.35 -2.32
CA SER A 89 -15.65 0.37 -2.73
C SER A 89 -16.28 -0.84 -3.41
N ASP A 90 -15.47 -1.58 -4.18
CA ASP A 90 -15.92 -2.81 -4.82
C ASP A 90 -16.45 -3.85 -3.81
N ALA A 91 -15.97 -3.83 -2.57
CA ALA A 91 -16.51 -4.68 -1.51
C ALA A 91 -17.98 -4.35 -1.18
N GLU A 92 -18.40 -3.11 -1.38
CA GLU A 92 -19.75 -2.63 -1.06
C GLU A 92 -20.72 -2.76 -2.24
N ILE A 93 -20.24 -2.73 -3.50
CA ILE A 93 -21.09 -2.69 -4.71
C ILE A 93 -20.94 -3.87 -5.67
N ASP A 94 -19.96 -4.74 -5.50
CA ASP A 94 -19.77 -5.87 -6.42
C ASP A 94 -20.95 -6.86 -6.31
N TYR A 95 -21.83 -6.84 -7.28
CA TYR A 95 -23.02 -7.68 -7.32
C TYR A 95 -22.70 -9.18 -7.53
N LEU A 96 -21.59 -9.48 -8.19
CA LEU A 96 -21.18 -10.86 -8.48
C LEU A 96 -20.46 -11.48 -7.30
N LYS A 97 -19.62 -10.69 -6.61
CA LYS A 97 -18.84 -11.16 -5.47
C LYS A 97 -18.71 -10.06 -4.39
N PRO A 98 -19.84 -9.69 -3.75
CA PRO A 98 -19.83 -8.61 -2.76
C PRO A 98 -19.04 -9.01 -1.53
N GLY A 99 -18.47 -8.01 -0.84
CA GLY A 99 -17.72 -8.20 0.39
C GLY A 99 -16.25 -8.49 0.17
N CYS A 100 -15.66 -9.17 1.15
CA CYS A 100 -14.22 -9.36 1.27
C CYS A 100 -13.93 -10.74 1.88
N TRP A 101 -12.81 -11.33 1.52
CA TRP A 101 -12.33 -12.55 2.15
C TRP A 101 -11.85 -12.23 3.57
N SER A 102 -12.52 -12.80 4.56
CA SER A 102 -12.26 -12.57 5.97
C SER A 102 -12.59 -13.81 6.81
N TYR A 103 -12.26 -13.76 8.09
CA TYR A 103 -12.60 -14.80 9.05
C TYR A 103 -13.94 -14.48 9.73
N ASP A 104 -14.89 -15.42 9.64
CA ASP A 104 -16.13 -15.35 10.40
C ASP A 104 -15.96 -16.12 11.71
N LYS A 105 -15.91 -15.37 12.83
CA LYS A 105 -15.71 -15.98 14.16
C LYS A 105 -16.87 -16.85 14.63
N ASN A 106 -18.09 -16.57 14.17
CA ASN A 106 -19.27 -17.34 14.56
C ASN A 106 -19.30 -18.69 13.83
N LYS A 107 -18.82 -18.72 12.57
CA LYS A 107 -18.70 -19.94 11.78
C LYS A 107 -17.32 -20.60 11.92
N GLN A 108 -16.37 -19.96 12.57
CA GLN A 108 -14.98 -20.39 12.73
C GLN A 108 -14.31 -20.77 11.40
N GLN A 109 -14.58 -19.98 10.35
CA GLN A 109 -14.04 -20.28 9.02
C GLN A 109 -13.66 -19.03 8.23
N TRP A 110 -12.66 -19.18 7.39
CA TRP A 110 -12.31 -18.23 6.36
C TRP A 110 -13.28 -18.36 5.18
N GLY A 111 -13.69 -17.21 4.64
CA GLY A 111 -14.60 -17.20 3.51
C GLY A 111 -14.80 -15.80 2.94
N TRP A 112 -15.58 -15.77 1.88
CA TRP A 112 -16.02 -14.55 1.23
C TRP A 112 -17.33 -14.09 1.89
N TRP A 113 -17.26 -12.93 2.59
CA TRP A 113 -18.40 -12.47 3.40
C TRP A 113 -18.92 -11.14 2.91
N ARG A 114 -20.20 -11.06 2.61
CA ARG A 114 -20.88 -9.85 2.18
C ARG A 114 -20.81 -8.71 3.22
N TRP A 115 -20.75 -9.02 4.50
CA TRP A 115 -20.63 -8.05 5.58
C TRP A 115 -19.24 -7.42 5.67
N ALA A 116 -18.20 -8.08 5.16
CA ALA A 116 -16.83 -7.62 5.29
C ALA A 116 -16.50 -6.59 4.19
N ASN A 117 -16.03 -5.43 4.60
CA ASN A 117 -15.56 -4.35 3.74
C ASN A 117 -14.53 -3.51 4.51
N TRP A 118 -14.04 -2.43 3.94
CA TRP A 118 -13.02 -1.60 4.57
C TRP A 118 -13.46 -0.92 5.88
N ARG A 119 -14.78 -0.73 6.12
CA ARG A 119 -15.33 -0.18 7.37
C ARG A 119 -15.39 -1.22 8.47
N GLN A 120 -15.56 -2.47 8.09
CA GLN A 120 -15.68 -3.62 8.98
C GLN A 120 -14.94 -4.81 8.36
N PRO A 121 -13.58 -4.80 8.33
CA PRO A 121 -12.83 -5.88 7.67
C PRO A 121 -12.88 -7.21 8.44
N VAL A 122 -13.11 -7.16 9.75
CA VAL A 122 -13.23 -8.31 10.66
C VAL A 122 -14.37 -8.08 11.63
N GLN A 123 -14.89 -9.12 12.25
CA GLN A 123 -15.94 -9.01 13.28
C GLN A 123 -15.33 -8.54 14.60
N GLY A 124 -15.82 -7.44 15.13
CA GLY A 124 -15.38 -6.86 16.41
C GLY A 124 -15.29 -5.34 16.37
N LYS A 125 -14.68 -4.76 17.38
CA LYS A 125 -14.42 -3.33 17.43
C LYS A 125 -13.30 -2.96 16.47
N ILE A 126 -13.54 -1.96 15.63
CA ILE A 126 -12.57 -1.41 14.69
C ILE A 126 -12.01 -0.10 15.26
N ASP A 127 -10.71 0.07 15.19
CA ASP A 127 -10.01 1.32 15.51
C ASP A 127 -9.62 2.01 14.19
N ASP A 128 -10.02 3.25 14.02
CA ASP A 128 -9.73 4.04 12.81
C ASP A 128 -8.21 4.22 12.55
N ARG A 129 -7.36 3.93 13.54
CA ARG A 129 -5.89 3.90 13.41
C ARG A 129 -5.34 2.59 12.83
N GLN A 130 -6.17 1.56 12.68
CA GLN A 130 -5.77 0.33 11.99
C GLN A 130 -5.55 0.59 10.51
N PRO A 131 -4.70 -0.21 9.83
CA PRO A 131 -4.55 -0.11 8.38
C PRO A 131 -5.86 -0.43 7.68
N VAL A 132 -6.18 0.32 6.63
CA VAL A 132 -7.31 -0.01 5.76
C VAL A 132 -7.04 -1.32 5.04
N SER A 133 -8.02 -2.21 5.06
CA SER A 133 -8.00 -3.49 4.36
C SER A 133 -9.34 -3.78 3.68
N CYS A 134 -9.53 -4.95 3.09
CA CYS A 134 -10.71 -5.23 2.27
C CYS A 134 -10.90 -4.26 1.08
N VAL A 135 -9.81 -3.67 0.60
CA VAL A 135 -9.74 -2.85 -0.60
C VAL A 135 -8.95 -3.60 -1.68
N ASN A 136 -9.35 -3.46 -2.93
CA ASN A 136 -8.60 -4.01 -4.05
C ASN A 136 -7.62 -2.98 -4.65
N TYR A 137 -6.88 -3.38 -5.67
CA TYR A 137 -5.91 -2.51 -6.33
C TYR A 137 -6.56 -1.24 -6.91
N TYR A 138 -7.77 -1.33 -7.45
CA TYR A 138 -8.48 -0.22 -8.08
C TYR A 138 -9.05 0.76 -7.05
N ASP A 139 -9.58 0.26 -5.91
CA ASP A 139 -9.96 1.11 -4.76
C ASP A 139 -8.76 1.96 -4.30
N ILE A 140 -7.57 1.35 -4.25
CA ILE A 140 -6.33 2.02 -3.88
C ILE A 140 -5.94 3.08 -4.92
N GLN A 141 -6.06 2.79 -6.22
CA GLN A 141 -5.77 3.78 -7.27
C GLN A 141 -6.74 4.95 -7.20
N ALA A 142 -8.02 4.73 -6.89
CA ALA A 142 -8.99 5.79 -6.69
C ALA A 142 -8.62 6.69 -5.48
N TYR A 143 -8.22 6.10 -4.36
CA TYR A 143 -7.70 6.83 -3.20
C TYR A 143 -6.47 7.68 -3.56
N ILE A 144 -5.52 7.12 -4.28
CA ILE A 144 -4.29 7.82 -4.70
C ILE A 144 -4.61 8.97 -5.65
N ALA A 145 -5.51 8.77 -6.61
CA ALA A 145 -5.92 9.82 -7.54
C ALA A 145 -6.55 11.02 -6.81
N TRP A 146 -7.47 10.75 -5.87
CA TRP A 146 -8.05 11.78 -5.02
C TRP A 146 -6.99 12.51 -4.19
N LEU A 147 -6.10 11.77 -3.51
CA LEU A 147 -5.06 12.37 -2.67
C LEU A 147 -4.12 13.27 -3.48
N ASN A 148 -3.76 12.86 -4.69
CA ASN A 148 -2.94 13.64 -5.61
C ASN A 148 -3.64 14.92 -6.04
N ALA A 149 -4.93 14.86 -6.35
CA ALA A 149 -5.74 16.02 -6.71
C ALA A 149 -5.87 17.03 -5.55
N GLU A 150 -6.13 16.55 -4.34
CA GLU A 150 -6.29 17.39 -3.14
C GLU A 150 -4.99 18.01 -2.65
N THR A 151 -3.85 17.33 -2.84
CA THR A 151 -2.56 17.77 -2.29
C THR A 151 -1.63 18.43 -3.30
N GLY A 152 -1.89 18.27 -4.60
CA GLY A 152 -0.98 18.71 -5.67
C GLY A 152 0.34 17.97 -5.71
N GLU A 153 0.43 16.83 -5.01
CA GLU A 153 1.61 15.97 -4.94
C GLU A 153 1.47 14.76 -5.87
N HIS A 154 2.49 13.91 -5.93
CA HIS A 154 2.50 12.72 -6.76
C HIS A 154 2.75 11.47 -5.91
N TYR A 155 1.72 10.99 -5.23
CA TYR A 155 1.76 9.73 -4.50
C TYR A 155 1.45 8.57 -5.45
N ARG A 156 1.99 7.41 -5.12
CA ARG A 156 1.73 6.12 -5.75
C ARG A 156 2.01 4.98 -4.78
N LEU A 157 1.68 3.77 -5.14
CA LEU A 157 2.21 2.59 -4.46
C LEU A 157 3.73 2.49 -4.68
N PRO A 158 4.49 1.86 -3.75
CA PRO A 158 5.88 1.51 -3.98
C PRO A 158 6.00 0.48 -5.12
N THR A 159 7.09 0.51 -5.85
CA THR A 159 7.50 -0.67 -6.62
C THR A 159 7.90 -1.79 -5.66
N GLU A 160 7.89 -3.03 -6.12
CA GLU A 160 8.31 -4.17 -5.30
C GLU A 160 9.73 -4.00 -4.77
N ALA A 161 10.64 -3.46 -5.60
CA ALA A 161 12.02 -3.19 -5.23
C ALA A 161 12.15 -2.03 -4.21
N GLU A 162 11.38 -0.95 -4.35
CA GLU A 162 11.35 0.14 -3.36
C GLU A 162 10.87 -0.36 -2.00
N TRP A 163 9.83 -1.20 -2.02
CA TRP A 163 9.29 -1.77 -0.80
C TRP A 163 10.35 -2.60 -0.07
N GLU A 164 11.00 -3.57 -0.74
CA GLU A 164 11.99 -4.46 -0.11
C GLU A 164 13.23 -3.67 0.34
N TYR A 165 13.70 -2.71 -0.45
CA TYR A 165 14.82 -1.85 -0.07
C TYR A 165 14.54 -1.08 1.23
N ALA A 166 13.36 -0.48 1.31
CA ALA A 166 12.94 0.29 2.48
C ALA A 166 12.73 -0.61 3.71
N ALA A 167 12.14 -1.80 3.52
CA ALA A 167 11.92 -2.77 4.59
C ALA A 167 13.23 -3.30 5.18
N ARG A 168 14.22 -3.59 4.33
CA ARG A 168 15.55 -4.04 4.77
C ARG A 168 16.31 -2.98 5.55
N ALA A 169 16.14 -1.74 5.23
CA ALA A 169 16.84 -0.62 5.89
C ALA A 169 18.35 -0.87 6.06
N GLY A 170 19.00 -1.34 4.99
CA GLY A 170 20.44 -1.66 4.98
C GLY A 170 20.81 -3.03 5.54
N ARG A 171 19.86 -3.85 5.98
CA ARG A 171 20.09 -5.19 6.52
C ARG A 171 20.03 -6.27 5.42
N SER A 172 20.83 -7.32 5.58
CA SER A 172 20.86 -8.49 4.71
C SER A 172 20.17 -9.72 5.31
N ASN A 173 19.66 -9.62 6.54
CA ASN A 173 19.00 -10.68 7.29
C ASN A 173 17.63 -11.03 6.71
N ASP A 174 17.02 -12.09 7.24
CA ASP A 174 15.66 -12.52 6.88
C ASP A 174 14.61 -11.50 7.30
N TYR A 175 14.82 -10.87 8.46
CA TYR A 175 14.03 -9.77 9.00
C TYR A 175 14.93 -8.56 9.26
N PHE A 176 14.37 -7.36 9.36
CA PHE A 176 15.17 -6.15 9.64
C PHE A 176 15.78 -6.15 11.06
N TRP A 177 15.26 -6.96 11.99
CA TRP A 177 15.80 -7.14 13.35
C TRP A 177 16.81 -8.28 13.45
N GLY A 178 17.04 -9.06 12.40
CA GLY A 178 17.97 -10.21 12.39
C GLY A 178 17.34 -11.48 11.81
N ASN A 179 17.75 -12.63 12.30
CA ASN A 179 17.29 -13.95 11.81
C ASN A 179 16.45 -14.73 12.83
N ASN A 180 16.29 -14.22 14.05
CA ASN A 180 15.44 -14.88 15.04
C ASN A 180 13.96 -14.48 14.83
N PRO A 181 13.10 -15.42 14.39
CA PRO A 181 11.69 -15.13 14.17
C PRO A 181 10.92 -14.84 15.47
N ASP A 182 11.37 -15.34 16.62
CA ASP A 182 10.65 -15.20 17.89
C ASP A 182 10.77 -13.80 18.51
N LEU A 183 11.60 -12.93 17.92
CA LEU A 183 11.63 -11.51 18.28
C LEU A 183 10.55 -10.68 17.57
N ALA A 184 9.79 -11.28 16.68
CA ALA A 184 8.86 -10.56 15.78
C ALA A 184 7.82 -9.73 16.52
N CYS A 185 7.23 -10.21 17.62
CA CYS A 185 6.22 -9.52 18.40
C CYS A 185 6.68 -8.16 19.00
N ARG A 186 7.98 -7.86 18.97
CA ARG A 186 8.51 -6.54 19.34
C ARG A 186 8.41 -5.53 18.20
N TYR A 187 8.33 -6.02 16.97
CA TYR A 187 8.48 -5.24 15.74
C TYR A 187 7.27 -5.31 14.83
N SER A 188 6.36 -6.27 15.06
CA SER A 188 5.31 -6.60 14.11
C SER A 188 4.10 -7.25 14.78
N ASN A 189 2.93 -7.03 14.19
CA ASN A 189 1.74 -7.85 14.41
C ASN A 189 1.74 -8.98 13.36
N ILE A 190 1.80 -10.22 13.82
CA ILE A 190 2.06 -11.40 12.98
C ILE A 190 1.26 -12.62 13.46
N PHE A 191 1.31 -13.73 12.73
CA PHE A 191 0.69 -14.97 13.19
C PHE A 191 1.52 -15.58 14.33
N ASP A 192 1.08 -15.37 15.54
CA ASP A 192 1.74 -15.76 16.79
C ASP A 192 0.97 -16.87 17.53
N LEU A 193 1.34 -17.12 18.79
CA LEU A 193 0.69 -18.13 19.63
C LEU A 193 -0.77 -17.79 19.96
N ASN A 194 -1.10 -16.50 20.13
CA ASN A 194 -2.43 -16.05 20.40
C ASN A 194 -3.34 -16.27 19.17
N ASN A 195 -2.86 -15.90 17.97
CA ASN A 195 -3.56 -16.18 16.72
C ASN A 195 -3.76 -17.70 16.50
N ALA A 196 -2.72 -18.51 16.74
CA ALA A 196 -2.81 -19.96 16.57
C ALA A 196 -3.88 -20.56 17.48
N SER A 197 -3.98 -20.08 18.72
CA SER A 197 -5.04 -20.47 19.67
C SER A 197 -6.43 -20.01 19.22
N PHE A 198 -6.57 -18.73 18.83
CA PHE A 198 -7.85 -18.15 18.41
C PHE A 198 -8.43 -18.82 17.17
N PHE A 199 -7.60 -19.08 16.17
CA PHE A 199 -8.02 -19.73 14.91
C PHE A 199 -8.05 -21.26 15.01
N ASN A 200 -7.76 -21.85 16.17
CA ASN A 200 -7.67 -23.30 16.40
C ASN A 200 -6.82 -24.01 15.33
N THR A 201 -5.67 -23.42 15.01
CA THR A 201 -4.81 -23.90 13.93
C THR A 201 -3.92 -25.01 14.46
N LYS A 202 -4.28 -26.27 14.13
CA LYS A 202 -3.45 -27.43 14.47
C LYS A 202 -2.28 -27.53 13.49
N GLY A 203 -1.04 -27.48 14.02
CA GLY A 203 0.17 -27.70 13.23
C GLY A 203 0.60 -26.53 12.33
N GLY A 204 0.03 -25.35 12.50
CA GLY A 204 0.50 -24.12 11.87
C GLY A 204 1.84 -23.67 12.48
N ILE A 205 2.75 -23.17 11.64
CA ILE A 205 4.00 -22.58 12.14
C ILE A 205 3.69 -21.13 12.52
N SER A 206 3.56 -20.87 13.82
CA SER A 206 3.44 -19.54 14.41
C SER A 206 4.80 -19.03 14.91
N HIS A 207 4.92 -17.72 15.08
CA HIS A 207 5.99 -17.15 15.89
C HIS A 207 5.76 -17.50 17.37
N HIS A 208 6.83 -17.83 18.11
CA HIS A 208 6.74 -18.22 19.51
C HIS A 208 6.77 -17.00 20.44
N CYS A 209 5.82 -16.10 20.24
CA CYS A 209 5.61 -14.91 21.06
C CYS A 209 4.12 -14.53 21.04
N ASP A 210 3.76 -13.45 21.72
CA ASP A 210 2.40 -12.86 21.75
C ASP A 210 2.52 -11.36 21.51
N ASP A 211 1.92 -10.85 20.45
CA ASP A 211 1.91 -9.42 20.08
C ASP A 211 0.70 -8.67 20.65
N GLY A 212 -0.25 -9.38 21.27
CA GLY A 212 -1.44 -8.84 21.89
C GLY A 212 -2.62 -8.59 20.94
N PHE A 213 -2.53 -8.99 19.67
CA PHE A 213 -3.58 -8.76 18.68
C PHE A 213 -3.93 -10.05 17.92
N VAL A 214 -5.22 -10.25 17.68
CA VAL A 214 -5.73 -11.35 16.84
C VAL A 214 -5.87 -10.91 15.38
N TYR A 215 -6.20 -9.65 15.17
CA TYR A 215 -6.38 -9.01 13.87
C TYR A 215 -5.41 -7.83 13.74
N ALA A 216 -5.59 -7.00 12.73
CA ALA A 216 -4.71 -5.85 12.52
C ALA A 216 -4.62 -4.95 13.78
N ALA A 217 -3.41 -4.55 14.13
CA ALA A 217 -3.11 -3.59 15.18
C ALA A 217 -3.24 -2.14 14.65
N PRO A 218 -3.45 -1.14 15.52
CA PRO A 218 -3.23 0.25 15.15
C PRO A 218 -1.81 0.45 14.61
N VAL A 219 -1.66 1.19 13.53
CA VAL A 219 -0.33 1.45 12.93
C VAL A 219 0.63 2.06 13.96
N LYS A 220 1.92 1.75 13.87
CA LYS A 220 2.97 2.22 14.79
C LYS A 220 2.83 1.70 16.23
N THR A 221 2.17 0.60 16.44
CA THR A 221 2.12 -0.06 17.75
C THR A 221 3.48 -0.66 18.11
N PHE A 222 4.24 -1.13 17.14
CA PHE A 222 5.50 -1.83 17.31
C PHE A 222 6.71 -0.96 17.00
N LEU A 223 7.92 -1.49 17.22
CA LEU A 223 9.16 -0.78 16.96
C LEU A 223 9.44 -0.66 15.44
N PRO A 224 9.92 0.49 14.97
CA PRO A 224 10.21 0.69 13.56
C PRO A 224 11.52 0.01 13.12
N ASN A 225 11.68 -0.11 11.81
CA ASN A 225 12.97 -0.50 11.23
C ASN A 225 14.01 0.63 11.30
N PRO A 226 15.29 0.39 10.96
CA PRO A 226 16.33 1.43 11.02
C PRO A 226 16.07 2.68 10.17
N TYR A 227 15.20 2.62 9.17
CA TYR A 227 14.74 3.79 8.40
C TYR A 227 13.50 4.46 9.02
N GLN A 228 13.12 4.12 10.25
CA GLN A 228 11.96 4.68 10.96
C GLN A 228 10.62 4.42 10.23
N LEU A 229 10.54 3.31 9.52
CA LEU A 229 9.30 2.78 8.96
C LEU A 229 8.72 1.72 9.90
N TYR A 230 7.44 1.85 10.19
CA TYR A 230 6.68 0.93 11.03
C TYR A 230 5.98 -0.12 10.18
N ASP A 231 5.71 -1.26 10.79
CA ASP A 231 4.85 -2.31 10.25
C ASP A 231 5.31 -2.81 8.85
N MET A 232 6.66 -2.75 8.59
CA MET A 232 7.24 -3.27 7.34
C MET A 232 7.23 -4.80 7.26
N THR A 233 6.82 -5.45 8.32
CA THR A 233 6.61 -6.89 8.42
C THR A 233 5.36 -7.08 9.26
N GLY A 234 4.42 -7.93 8.83
CA GLY A 234 3.18 -8.17 9.57
C GLY A 234 2.13 -7.06 9.36
N ASN A 235 1.22 -6.94 10.28
CA ASN A 235 0.02 -6.12 10.28
C ASN A 235 -0.87 -6.41 9.06
N VAL A 236 -0.64 -5.80 7.92
CA VAL A 236 -1.29 -6.16 6.66
C VAL A 236 -0.28 -6.39 5.54
N TRP A 237 -0.56 -7.34 4.64
CA TRP A 237 0.12 -7.43 3.37
C TRP A 237 -0.04 -6.15 2.58
N GLU A 238 1.01 -5.70 1.91
CA GLU A 238 1.00 -4.43 1.22
C GLU A 238 1.04 -4.59 -0.30
N TRP A 239 0.04 -4.03 -0.97
CA TRP A 239 0.03 -3.89 -2.41
C TRP A 239 1.21 -3.03 -2.88
N THR A 240 1.89 -3.50 -3.93
CA THR A 240 2.86 -2.70 -4.69
C THR A 240 2.25 -2.26 -6.03
N CYS A 241 2.96 -1.43 -6.79
CA CYS A 241 2.54 -1.09 -8.15
C CYS A 241 3.20 -1.96 -9.22
N SER A 242 3.96 -2.98 -8.82
CA SER A 242 4.69 -3.85 -9.75
C SER A 242 3.88 -5.07 -10.16
N GLU A 243 3.86 -5.39 -11.45
CA GLU A 243 3.37 -6.67 -11.91
C GLU A 243 4.22 -7.79 -11.31
N PHE A 244 3.57 -8.84 -10.82
CA PHE A 244 4.28 -10.01 -10.32
C PHE A 244 4.68 -10.94 -11.47
N LYS A 245 5.96 -11.30 -11.50
CA LYS A 245 6.48 -12.43 -12.30
C LYS A 245 7.34 -13.30 -11.38
N PRO A 246 7.35 -14.62 -11.58
CA PRO A 246 8.15 -15.52 -10.74
C PRO A 246 9.65 -15.15 -10.72
N ALA A 247 10.21 -14.81 -11.87
CA ALA A 247 11.58 -14.33 -11.99
C ALA A 247 11.64 -12.80 -12.07
N TYR A 248 12.71 -12.20 -11.55
CA TYR A 248 12.99 -10.79 -11.73
C TYR A 248 13.53 -10.52 -13.13
N ALA A 249 12.82 -9.69 -13.89
CA ALA A 249 13.19 -9.29 -15.25
C ALA A 249 12.97 -7.79 -15.51
N GLY A 250 12.91 -7.00 -14.43
CA GLY A 250 12.78 -5.55 -14.49
C GLY A 250 11.41 -5.01 -14.06
N GLN A 251 10.36 -5.84 -14.07
CA GLN A 251 9.02 -5.43 -13.61
C GLN A 251 8.97 -5.07 -12.13
N GLU A 252 9.82 -5.66 -11.31
CA GLU A 252 9.96 -5.35 -9.88
C GLU A 252 10.41 -3.91 -9.60
N LYS A 253 10.98 -3.23 -10.63
CA LYS A 253 11.49 -1.84 -10.53
C LYS A 253 10.56 -0.80 -11.12
N ARG A 254 9.42 -1.20 -11.65
CA ARG A 254 8.49 -0.29 -12.33
C ARG A 254 7.06 -0.54 -11.88
N CYS A 255 6.24 0.49 -11.94
CA CYS A 255 4.80 0.34 -11.82
C CYS A 255 4.20 -0.12 -13.15
N VAL A 256 3.10 -0.86 -13.08
CA VAL A 256 2.21 -1.10 -14.23
C VAL A 256 1.66 0.24 -14.72
N ASN A 257 1.49 0.39 -16.02
CA ASN A 257 0.86 1.57 -16.60
C ASN A 257 -0.67 1.46 -16.50
N GLN A 258 -1.36 2.58 -16.66
CA GLN A 258 -2.83 2.61 -16.58
C GLN A 258 -3.51 1.72 -17.64
N ASN A 259 -2.87 1.50 -18.78
CA ASN A 259 -3.39 0.67 -19.88
C ASN A 259 -2.92 -0.79 -19.80
N ASP A 260 -2.01 -1.11 -18.87
CA ASP A 260 -1.62 -2.49 -18.63
C ASP A 260 -2.78 -3.22 -17.94
N ASN A 261 -3.00 -4.46 -18.29
CA ASN A 261 -3.97 -5.33 -17.61
C ASN A 261 -3.20 -6.47 -16.94
N PRO A 262 -2.52 -6.21 -15.81
CA PRO A 262 -1.70 -7.22 -15.17
C PRO A 262 -2.58 -8.33 -14.60
N GLU A 263 -2.19 -9.57 -14.84
CA GLU A 263 -2.86 -10.73 -14.25
C GLU A 263 -2.68 -10.75 -12.72
N PHE A 264 -1.47 -10.44 -12.28
CA PHE A 264 -1.10 -10.41 -10.87
C PHE A 264 -0.25 -9.19 -10.53
N ILE A 265 -0.51 -8.64 -9.35
CA ILE A 265 0.29 -7.59 -8.72
C ILE A 265 1.06 -8.18 -7.55
N ALA A 266 2.33 -7.78 -7.41
CA ALA A 266 3.17 -8.19 -6.29
C ALA A 266 2.69 -7.56 -4.97
N VAL A 267 2.71 -8.36 -3.91
CA VAL A 267 2.30 -7.99 -2.55
C VAL A 267 3.38 -8.44 -1.58
N ARG A 268 3.68 -7.62 -0.58
CA ARG A 268 4.84 -7.80 0.30
C ARG A 268 4.49 -7.68 1.79
N GLY A 269 5.40 -8.12 2.65
CA GLY A 269 5.44 -7.82 4.08
C GLY A 269 4.88 -8.88 5.02
N GLY A 270 3.99 -9.73 4.57
CA GLY A 270 3.19 -10.52 5.51
C GLY A 270 2.06 -9.69 6.10
N GLY A 271 1.19 -10.31 6.85
CA GLY A 271 0.13 -9.66 7.60
C GLY A 271 -0.03 -10.35 8.95
N TRP A 272 -0.99 -9.93 9.76
CA TRP A 272 -1.28 -10.52 11.06
C TRP A 272 -1.57 -12.05 11.01
N ASN A 273 -1.77 -12.59 9.80
CA ASN A 273 -1.94 -14.03 9.55
C ASN A 273 -0.69 -14.70 8.95
N ALA A 274 0.46 -14.03 8.97
CA ALA A 274 1.69 -14.54 8.36
C ALA A 274 2.62 -15.11 9.42
N GLY A 275 2.90 -16.41 9.33
CA GLY A 275 3.94 -17.06 10.16
C GLY A 275 5.36 -16.73 9.70
N PRO A 276 6.39 -17.30 10.34
CA PRO A 276 7.80 -16.92 10.18
C PRO A 276 8.30 -16.85 8.73
N GLU A 277 7.95 -17.82 7.91
CA GLU A 277 8.39 -17.86 6.51
C GLU A 277 7.79 -16.71 5.69
N ARG A 278 6.48 -16.44 5.87
CA ARG A 278 5.73 -15.47 5.09
C ARG A 278 5.99 -14.03 5.50
N SER A 279 6.53 -13.81 6.71
CA SER A 279 6.89 -12.49 7.23
C SER A 279 8.34 -12.09 6.93
N ARG A 280 9.10 -12.92 6.23
CA ARG A 280 10.47 -12.59 5.78
C ARG A 280 10.46 -11.45 4.77
N LEU A 281 11.51 -10.63 4.80
CA LEU A 281 11.66 -9.48 3.89
C LEU A 281 11.79 -9.86 2.41
N ASP A 282 12.24 -11.07 2.12
CA ASP A 282 12.38 -11.60 0.75
C ASP A 282 11.18 -12.45 0.31
N TYR A 283 10.18 -12.66 1.17
CA TYR A 283 8.98 -13.40 0.78
C TYR A 283 8.14 -12.58 -0.19
N ARG A 284 7.77 -13.19 -1.31
CA ARG A 284 6.95 -12.60 -2.36
C ARG A 284 5.59 -13.26 -2.40
N ASN A 285 4.56 -12.44 -2.41
CA ASN A 285 3.20 -12.89 -2.64
C ASN A 285 2.61 -12.12 -3.83
N TRP A 286 1.51 -12.58 -4.36
CA TRP A 286 0.83 -11.96 -5.48
C TRP A 286 -0.66 -12.23 -5.45
N GLN A 287 -1.40 -11.37 -6.13
CA GLN A 287 -2.84 -11.59 -6.31
C GLN A 287 -3.36 -10.84 -7.54
N SER A 288 -4.51 -11.30 -8.04
CA SER A 288 -5.29 -10.57 -9.02
C SER A 288 -5.70 -9.20 -8.45
N PRO A 289 -5.62 -8.11 -9.26
CA PRO A 289 -5.92 -6.76 -8.80
C PRO A 289 -7.35 -6.56 -8.28
N TRP A 290 -8.27 -7.49 -8.55
CA TRP A 290 -9.67 -7.45 -8.10
C TRP A 290 -9.92 -8.04 -6.72
N VAL A 291 -8.93 -8.72 -6.14
CA VAL A 291 -9.11 -9.43 -4.88
C VAL A 291 -9.07 -8.48 -3.69
N ARG A 292 -9.95 -8.73 -2.72
CA ARG A 292 -10.11 -7.99 -1.47
C ARG A 292 -9.96 -8.94 -0.30
N LEU A 293 -9.00 -8.69 0.57
CA LEU A 293 -8.70 -9.52 1.73
C LEU A 293 -8.61 -8.65 2.99
N SER A 294 -9.14 -9.14 4.11
CA SER A 294 -9.06 -8.46 5.42
C SER A 294 -7.64 -8.36 5.97
N THR A 295 -6.70 -9.07 5.35
CA THR A 295 -5.28 -9.10 5.71
C THR A 295 -4.41 -8.25 4.79
N TRP A 296 -4.99 -7.49 3.83
CA TRP A 296 -4.25 -6.75 2.80
C TRP A 296 -4.63 -5.28 2.77
N GLY A 297 -3.61 -4.44 2.84
CA GLY A 297 -3.69 -2.99 2.78
C GLY A 297 -2.58 -2.41 1.89
N PHE A 298 -2.14 -1.19 2.16
CA PHE A 298 -1.12 -0.53 1.34
C PHE A 298 -0.45 0.63 2.07
N ARG A 299 0.74 1.00 1.60
CA ARG A 299 1.41 2.27 1.94
C ARG A 299 1.79 3.05 0.71
N LEU A 300 2.13 4.31 0.88
CA LEU A 300 2.39 5.24 -0.20
C LEU A 300 3.89 5.52 -0.36
N VAL A 301 4.26 5.83 -1.58
CA VAL A 301 5.54 6.48 -1.94
C VAL A 301 5.22 7.79 -2.63
N LYS A 302 5.96 8.84 -2.30
CA LYS A 302 5.91 10.10 -3.03
C LYS A 302 6.95 10.09 -4.13
N ALA A 303 6.50 10.20 -5.38
CA ALA A 303 7.38 10.32 -6.53
C ALA A 303 8.06 11.70 -6.54
N GLN A 304 9.37 11.71 -6.84
CA GLN A 304 10.07 12.98 -7.02
C GLN A 304 9.56 13.68 -8.30
N LYS A 305 9.30 14.97 -8.22
CA LYS A 305 9.01 15.79 -9.40
C LYS A 305 10.22 15.68 -10.35
N LYS A 306 9.97 15.32 -11.61
CA LYS A 306 11.00 15.40 -12.65
C LYS A 306 11.41 16.87 -12.75
N THR A 307 12.60 17.22 -12.30
CA THR A 307 13.20 18.54 -12.59
C THR A 307 13.44 18.59 -14.09
N THR A 308 12.58 19.26 -14.84
CA THR A 308 12.88 19.69 -16.20
C THR A 308 14.10 20.62 -16.10
N ARG A 309 15.28 20.12 -16.44
CA ARG A 309 16.42 20.99 -16.72
C ARG A 309 16.04 21.78 -17.96
N HIS A 310 15.64 23.04 -17.78
CA HIS A 310 15.68 24.01 -18.86
C HIS A 310 17.15 24.02 -19.37
N ARG A 311 17.39 23.40 -20.52
CA ARG A 311 18.59 23.68 -21.28
C ARG A 311 18.43 25.11 -21.78
N THR A 312 19.14 26.03 -21.16
CA THR A 312 19.38 27.36 -21.74
C THR A 312 19.99 27.13 -23.13
N PRO A 313 19.44 27.73 -24.20
CA PRO A 313 20.10 27.65 -25.51
C PRO A 313 21.45 28.30 -25.36
N VAL A 314 22.52 27.57 -25.69
CA VAL A 314 23.86 28.18 -25.86
C VAL A 314 23.74 29.04 -27.11
N SER A 315 23.71 30.39 -26.93
CA SER A 315 23.84 31.33 -28.04
C SER A 315 25.26 31.19 -28.58
N GLY A 316 25.39 30.46 -29.69
CA GLY A 316 26.61 30.47 -30.48
C GLY A 316 26.80 31.87 -31.07
N LYS A 317 27.95 32.44 -30.77
CA LYS A 317 28.55 33.51 -31.55
C LYS A 317 29.43 32.90 -32.63
#